data_f84cdd8e247e934bdf0b704c6ce4ded2
#
_entry.id   f84cdd8e247e934bdf0b704c6ce4ded2
#
_cell.length_a   1.000
_cell.length_b   1.000
_cell.length_c   1.000
_cell.angle_alpha   90.00
_cell.angle_beta   90.00
_cell.angle_gamma   90.00
#
_symmetry.space_group_name_H-M   'P 1'
#
loop_
_entity.id
_entity.type
_entity.pdbx_description
1 polymer ?
#
loop_
_entity_poly.entity_id
_entity_poly.type
_entity_poly.pdbx_seq_one_letter_code
_entity_poly.pdbx_strand_id
1 'polypeptide(L)'
;MTPPDKLHLIERAAERLIRDGAVPAGLGAGAQPGTDLAPPPAAALPPPLPPPLPSAPDPAASAPAVAPRRMIDLALMVAGGLADGDGRSRIAEEFRLVQHQILRSAFGADSAGDHANLVMVTSSRPNEGKTFTALNLAASIARRGDHRVLLVDADAKHGSLSDLLGLNDQPGLLEIAADPALDLGVCLIGTPFATLSVLPVGRQRGHRGDLFASNSMLRLVQALGDRYTDRLVVLDVAPCLSTSDPAALAAAVGQVLFVVEAEKTQRDEVEAALDLIQTCPTITLLLNKVKMSTSHSFGAYSYAYSS
;
A
#
# COMPACT_ATOMS: atom_id res chain seq x y z
N MET A 1 33.94 31.89 7.02
CA MET A 1 34.06 30.53 6.42
C MET A 1 32.68 30.02 6.19
N THR A 2 32.23 30.05 4.94
CA THR A 2 30.89 29.63 4.47
C THR A 2 30.93 28.12 4.18
N PRO A 3 29.91 27.33 4.53
CA PRO A 3 29.89 25.90 4.19
C PRO A 3 29.52 25.70 2.73
N PRO A 4 30.19 24.81 2.00
CA PRO A 4 29.90 24.54 0.62
C PRO A 4 28.90 23.40 0.41
N ASP A 5 28.08 23.54 -0.62
CA ASP A 5 27.56 22.56 -1.55
C ASP A 5 26.61 21.44 -1.11
N LYS A 6 25.31 21.80 -1.17
CA LYS A 6 24.24 20.80 -1.38
C LYS A 6 23.55 20.91 -2.77
N LEU A 7 24.01 21.76 -3.65
CA LEU A 7 23.47 21.95 -5.02
C LEU A 7 24.07 21.01 -6.06
N HIS A 8 25.15 20.30 -5.77
CA HIS A 8 25.91 19.53 -6.76
C HIS A 8 25.35 18.14 -7.12
N LEU A 9 24.39 17.58 -6.41
CA LEU A 9 23.89 16.23 -6.73
C LEU A 9 22.87 16.25 -7.87
N ILE A 10 22.05 17.27 -7.96
CA ILE A 10 21.03 17.42 -9.02
C ILE A 10 21.68 17.83 -10.34
N GLU A 11 22.69 18.71 -10.32
CA GLU A 11 23.43 19.12 -11.52
C GLU A 11 24.26 17.98 -12.10
N ARG A 12 24.90 17.15 -11.28
CA ARG A 12 25.63 15.97 -11.76
C ARG A 12 24.74 14.89 -12.36
N ALA A 13 23.51 14.75 -11.92
CA ALA A 13 22.53 13.86 -12.52
C ALA A 13 22.08 14.37 -13.90
N ALA A 14 21.86 15.68 -14.05
CA ALA A 14 21.50 16.29 -15.31
C ALA A 14 22.64 16.22 -16.35
N GLU A 15 23.89 16.46 -15.95
CA GLU A 15 25.06 16.34 -16.84
C GLU A 15 25.33 14.91 -17.34
N ARG A 16 25.00 13.87 -16.56
CA ARG A 16 25.11 12.49 -17.03
C ARG A 16 24.07 12.15 -18.09
N LEU A 17 22.84 12.63 -17.96
CA LEU A 17 21.77 12.44 -18.94
C LEU A 17 22.06 13.11 -20.29
N ILE A 18 22.80 14.24 -20.30
CA ILE A 18 23.21 14.95 -21.53
C ILE A 18 24.41 14.26 -22.21
N ARG A 19 25.26 13.57 -21.44
CA ARG A 19 26.46 12.92 -21.98
C ARG A 19 26.19 11.56 -22.65
N ASP A 20 25.11 10.88 -22.27
CA ASP A 20 24.75 9.54 -22.76
C ASP A 20 23.82 9.54 -23.99
N GLY A 21 23.71 10.67 -24.69
CA GLY A 21 23.35 10.75 -26.12
C GLY A 21 22.04 10.09 -26.54
N ALA A 22 20.89 10.49 -25.95
CA ALA A 22 19.58 10.08 -26.44
C ALA A 22 18.77 11.29 -26.94
N VAL A 23 19.21 11.92 -28.03
CA VAL A 23 18.38 12.80 -28.85
C VAL A 23 18.65 12.49 -30.33
N PRO A 24 17.68 12.00 -31.10
CA PRO A 24 17.85 11.89 -32.56
C PRO A 24 17.66 13.26 -33.20
N ALA A 25 18.71 13.73 -33.89
CA ALA A 25 18.68 14.90 -34.76
C ALA A 25 18.04 14.51 -36.11
N GLY A 26 17.21 15.40 -36.64
CA GLY A 26 16.81 15.28 -38.03
C GLY A 26 15.53 16.02 -38.42
N LEU A 27 15.60 17.34 -38.47
CA LEU A 27 14.72 18.16 -39.32
C LEU A 27 15.59 18.84 -40.38
N GLY A 28 15.57 18.36 -41.60
CA GLY A 28 16.17 18.97 -42.79
C GLY A 28 15.14 19.09 -43.89
N ALA A 29 14.88 20.28 -44.30
CA ALA A 29 13.95 20.70 -45.33
C ALA A 29 14.44 20.24 -46.72
N GLY A 30 13.48 19.98 -47.64
CA GLY A 30 13.73 19.75 -49.06
C GLY A 30 12.43 19.50 -49.81
N ALA A 31 11.81 20.59 -50.30
CA ALA A 31 10.68 20.53 -51.24
C ALA A 31 11.16 20.22 -52.66
N GLN A 32 10.46 19.38 -53.40
CA GLN A 32 10.23 19.55 -54.82
C GLN A 32 8.92 18.88 -55.27
N PRO A 33 8.22 19.45 -56.30
CA PRO A 33 6.87 19.08 -56.71
C PRO A 33 6.88 18.19 -57.97
N GLY A 34 5.88 17.34 -58.09
CA GLY A 34 5.70 16.65 -59.37
C GLY A 34 4.64 15.52 -59.29
N THR A 35 3.41 15.89 -59.70
CA THR A 35 2.46 15.10 -60.52
C THR A 35 2.31 13.59 -60.30
N ASP A 36 1.14 13.17 -59.86
CA ASP A 36 0.11 12.43 -60.56
C ASP A 36 -1.00 12.02 -59.60
N LEU A 37 -2.19 12.57 -59.84
CA LEU A 37 -3.41 12.24 -59.11
C LEU A 37 -4.00 10.95 -59.72
N ALA A 38 -3.80 9.82 -59.03
CA ALA A 38 -4.66 8.65 -59.19
C ALA A 38 -5.94 8.84 -58.35
N PRO A 39 -7.12 8.42 -58.86
CA PRO A 39 -8.37 8.58 -58.11
C PRO A 39 -8.36 7.73 -56.86
N PRO A 40 -8.97 8.19 -55.74
CA PRO A 40 -9.01 7.44 -54.50
C PRO A 40 -9.78 6.12 -54.69
N PRO A 41 -9.28 5.02 -54.10
CA PRO A 41 -10.03 3.78 -54.06
C PRO A 41 -11.37 4.00 -53.29
N ALA A 42 -12.44 3.42 -53.84
CA ALA A 42 -13.77 3.45 -53.25
C ALA A 42 -13.71 3.09 -51.77
N ALA A 43 -14.29 3.95 -50.91
CA ALA A 43 -14.38 3.74 -49.47
C ALA A 43 -15.02 2.38 -49.17
N ALA A 44 -14.25 1.48 -48.58
CA ALA A 44 -14.79 0.25 -48.02
C ALA A 44 -15.77 0.60 -46.91
N LEU A 45 -16.95 0.02 -46.97
CA LEU A 45 -17.95 0.15 -45.89
C LEU A 45 -17.32 -0.29 -44.56
N PRO A 46 -17.54 0.45 -43.47
CA PRO A 46 -17.05 0.05 -42.17
C PRO A 46 -17.59 -1.35 -41.82
N PRO A 47 -16.81 -2.20 -41.17
CA PRO A 47 -17.27 -3.50 -40.70
C PRO A 47 -18.52 -3.33 -39.81
N PRO A 48 -19.47 -4.28 -39.82
CA PRO A 48 -20.61 -4.22 -38.92
C PRO A 48 -20.17 -4.15 -37.46
N LEU A 49 -20.83 -3.26 -36.71
CA LEU A 49 -20.58 -3.12 -35.27
C LEU A 49 -20.76 -4.49 -34.60
N PRO A 50 -19.86 -4.87 -33.67
CA PRO A 50 -20.05 -6.08 -32.87
C PRO A 50 -21.39 -6.01 -32.14
N PRO A 51 -22.07 -7.16 -31.92
CA PRO A 51 -23.33 -7.18 -31.19
C PRO A 51 -23.12 -6.53 -29.80
N PRO A 52 -24.15 -5.82 -29.27
CA PRO A 52 -24.04 -5.21 -27.96
C PRO A 52 -23.66 -6.26 -26.92
N LEU A 53 -22.64 -5.97 -26.13
CA LEU A 53 -22.26 -6.79 -24.97
C LEU A 53 -23.52 -6.98 -24.11
N PRO A 54 -23.74 -8.18 -23.57
CA PRO A 54 -24.84 -8.44 -22.63
C PRO A 54 -24.76 -7.40 -21.52
N SER A 55 -25.88 -6.73 -21.28
CA SER A 55 -26.03 -5.72 -20.23
C SER A 55 -25.45 -6.27 -18.93
N ALA A 56 -24.60 -5.50 -18.26
CA ALA A 56 -24.10 -5.86 -16.96
C ALA A 56 -25.31 -6.22 -16.06
N PRO A 57 -25.24 -7.32 -15.30
CA PRO A 57 -26.34 -7.70 -14.42
C PRO A 57 -26.66 -6.55 -13.48
N ASP A 58 -27.94 -6.25 -13.36
CA ASP A 58 -28.50 -5.21 -12.50
C ASP A 58 -27.91 -5.33 -11.09
N PRO A 59 -27.26 -4.31 -10.51
CA PRO A 59 -26.67 -4.39 -9.18
C PRO A 59 -27.70 -4.65 -8.06
N ALA A 60 -29.00 -4.62 -8.38
CA ALA A 60 -30.09 -4.95 -7.48
C ALA A 60 -30.53 -6.43 -7.53
N ALA A 61 -30.03 -7.24 -8.49
CA ALA A 61 -30.40 -8.64 -8.59
C ALA A 61 -29.48 -9.49 -7.71
N SER A 62 -30.01 -9.86 -6.54
CA SER A 62 -29.54 -10.89 -5.62
C SER A 62 -28.06 -10.82 -5.23
N ALA A 63 -27.74 -9.98 -4.25
CA ALA A 63 -26.60 -10.27 -3.40
C ALA A 63 -26.83 -11.67 -2.80
N PRO A 64 -25.91 -12.66 -2.99
CA PRO A 64 -26.03 -13.94 -2.32
C PRO A 64 -26.12 -13.68 -0.82
N ALA A 65 -27.00 -14.38 -0.11
CA ALA A 65 -27.16 -14.29 1.33
C ALA A 65 -25.77 -14.40 1.95
N VAL A 66 -25.24 -13.27 2.42
CA VAL A 66 -23.89 -13.18 3.00
C VAL A 66 -23.94 -14.04 4.25
N ALA A 67 -23.23 -15.18 4.24
CA ALA A 67 -23.01 -15.98 5.44
C ALA A 67 -22.57 -15.03 6.58
N PRO A 68 -23.01 -15.24 7.83
CA PRO A 68 -22.68 -14.35 8.93
C PRO A 68 -21.17 -14.21 9.00
N ARG A 69 -20.67 -13.01 8.67
CA ARG A 69 -19.24 -12.72 8.72
C ARG A 69 -18.79 -12.86 10.16
N ARG A 70 -17.74 -13.64 10.36
CA ARG A 70 -17.07 -13.66 11.65
C ARG A 70 -16.61 -12.23 11.97
N MET A 71 -16.76 -11.85 13.24
CA MET A 71 -16.40 -10.51 13.72
C MET A 71 -15.29 -10.65 14.75
N ILE A 72 -14.30 -9.78 14.66
CA ILE A 72 -13.29 -9.62 15.73
C ILE A 72 -13.90 -8.78 16.83
N ASP A 73 -13.70 -9.17 18.10
CA ASP A 73 -14.06 -8.34 19.24
C ASP A 73 -13.15 -7.11 19.35
N LEU A 74 -13.70 -5.97 19.73
CA LEU A 74 -12.94 -4.76 19.99
C LEU A 74 -11.86 -4.99 21.06
N ALA A 75 -12.15 -5.80 22.08
CA ALA A 75 -11.17 -6.15 23.11
C ALA A 75 -9.95 -6.87 22.54
N LEU A 76 -10.14 -7.74 21.53
CA LEU A 76 -9.02 -8.40 20.82
C LEU A 76 -8.21 -7.41 19.99
N MET A 77 -8.86 -6.43 19.35
CA MET A 77 -8.15 -5.38 18.61
C MET A 77 -7.31 -4.50 19.55
N VAL A 78 -7.86 -4.14 20.72
CA VAL A 78 -7.12 -3.38 21.74
C VAL A 78 -5.97 -4.21 22.30
N ALA A 79 -6.18 -5.49 22.61
CA ALA A 79 -5.11 -6.40 23.02
C ALA A 79 -4.03 -6.58 21.96
N GLY A 80 -4.41 -6.54 20.67
CA GLY A 80 -3.51 -6.57 19.51
C GLY A 80 -2.74 -5.27 19.26
N GLY A 81 -2.98 -4.22 20.07
CA GLY A 81 -2.25 -2.96 19.98
C GLY A 81 -3.03 -1.78 19.40
N LEU A 82 -4.37 -1.91 19.19
CA LEU A 82 -5.17 -0.75 18.82
C LEU A 82 -5.17 0.26 19.97
N ALA A 83 -4.72 1.49 19.69
CA ALA A 83 -4.74 2.57 20.67
C ALA A 83 -6.17 3.01 21.01
N ASP A 84 -6.38 3.38 22.26
CA ASP A 84 -7.70 3.64 22.84
C ASP A 84 -8.61 4.58 22.05
N GLY A 85 -9.87 4.27 22.15
CA GLY A 85 -10.93 4.52 21.22
C GLY A 85 -11.57 5.90 21.17
N ASP A 86 -11.22 6.92 21.96
CA ASP A 86 -11.94 8.20 21.90
C ASP A 86 -11.44 9.18 20.81
N GLY A 87 -10.40 8.80 20.09
CA GLY A 87 -9.87 9.60 18.97
C GLY A 87 -9.22 10.93 19.37
N ARG A 88 -9.13 11.22 20.68
CA ARG A 88 -8.54 12.45 21.23
C ARG A 88 -7.13 12.25 21.79
N SER A 89 -6.63 11.01 21.77
CA SER A 89 -5.29 10.73 22.21
C SER A 89 -4.27 11.35 21.25
N ARG A 90 -3.09 11.66 21.76
CA ARG A 90 -1.95 12.14 20.96
C ARG A 90 -1.63 11.17 19.81
N ILE A 91 -1.70 9.87 20.06
CA ILE A 91 -1.47 8.83 19.05
C ILE A 91 -2.49 8.97 17.91
N ALA A 92 -3.76 9.24 18.21
CA ALA A 92 -4.78 9.46 17.19
C ALA A 92 -4.46 10.66 16.29
N GLU A 93 -3.93 11.75 16.85
CA GLU A 93 -3.50 12.91 16.05
C GLU A 93 -2.29 12.57 15.17
N GLU A 94 -1.30 11.87 15.69
CA GLU A 94 -0.14 11.43 14.93
C GLU A 94 -0.58 10.54 13.75
N PHE A 95 -1.51 9.60 13.96
CA PHE A 95 -2.06 8.79 12.86
C PHE A 95 -2.90 9.58 11.87
N ARG A 96 -3.52 10.70 12.25
CA ARG A 96 -4.22 11.58 11.30
C ARG A 96 -3.29 12.19 10.26
N LEU A 97 -2.08 12.56 10.66
CA LEU A 97 -1.08 13.08 9.73
C LEU A 97 -0.64 11.99 8.75
N VAL A 98 -0.33 10.78 9.27
CA VAL A 98 0.09 9.64 8.45
C VAL A 98 -1.01 9.25 7.47
N GLN A 99 -2.26 9.09 7.95
CA GLN A 99 -3.39 8.70 7.08
C GLN A 99 -3.64 9.73 5.97
N HIS A 100 -3.53 11.04 6.27
CA HIS A 100 -3.72 12.07 5.26
C HIS A 100 -2.70 11.95 4.12
N GLN A 101 -1.45 11.70 4.45
CA GLN A 101 -0.39 11.49 3.45
C GLN A 101 -0.66 10.24 2.61
N ILE A 102 -0.96 9.10 3.25
CA ILE A 102 -1.24 7.84 2.57
C ILE A 102 -2.48 7.94 1.67
N LEU A 103 -3.58 8.51 2.16
CA LEU A 103 -4.81 8.68 1.36
C LEU A 103 -4.62 9.64 0.19
N ARG A 104 -3.85 10.70 0.37
CA ARG A 104 -3.51 11.61 -0.71
C ARG A 104 -2.72 10.93 -1.82
N SER A 105 -1.75 10.09 -1.47
CA SER A 105 -0.98 9.30 -2.45
C SER A 105 -1.83 8.20 -3.09
N ALA A 106 -2.82 7.63 -2.36
CA ALA A 106 -3.68 6.57 -2.87
C ALA A 106 -4.78 7.08 -3.81
N PHE A 107 -5.43 8.20 -3.46
CA PHE A 107 -6.67 8.66 -4.09
C PHE A 107 -6.62 10.14 -4.53
N GLY A 108 -5.52 10.83 -4.31
CA GLY A 108 -5.34 12.23 -4.73
C GLY A 108 -5.14 12.40 -6.24
N ALA A 109 -5.17 13.65 -6.70
CA ALA A 109 -4.93 13.98 -8.11
C ALA A 109 -3.54 13.56 -8.61
N ASP A 110 -2.56 13.49 -7.70
CA ASP A 110 -1.18 13.06 -7.94
C ASP A 110 -0.98 11.61 -7.44
N SER A 111 -1.97 10.74 -7.61
CA SER A 111 -1.86 9.36 -7.11
C SER A 111 -0.63 8.66 -7.68
N ALA A 112 0.02 7.84 -6.87
CA ALA A 112 1.34 7.25 -7.15
C ALA A 112 1.35 6.18 -8.25
N GLY A 113 0.43 6.23 -9.23
CA GLY A 113 0.34 5.30 -10.35
C GLY A 113 -0.50 4.05 -10.02
N ASP A 114 -0.22 2.96 -10.73
CA ASP A 114 -0.94 1.71 -10.59
C ASP A 114 -0.83 1.18 -9.15
N HIS A 115 -1.92 0.65 -8.61
CA HIS A 115 -2.00 0.08 -7.27
C HIS A 115 -1.64 1.05 -6.12
N ALA A 116 -1.81 2.36 -6.31
CA ALA A 116 -1.57 3.36 -5.27
C ALA A 116 -2.40 3.15 -4.00
N ASN A 117 -3.51 2.41 -4.10
CA ASN A 117 -4.35 1.98 -2.97
C ASN A 117 -3.80 0.76 -2.21
N LEU A 118 -2.71 0.13 -2.68
CA LEU A 118 -1.98 -0.92 -1.96
C LEU A 118 -0.83 -0.29 -1.16
N VAL A 119 -0.88 -0.42 0.16
CA VAL A 119 0.12 0.12 1.08
C VAL A 119 0.76 -1.03 1.86
N MET A 120 2.04 -1.26 1.66
CA MET A 120 2.83 -2.19 2.46
C MET A 120 3.38 -1.49 3.70
N VAL A 121 3.14 -2.03 4.88
CA VAL A 121 3.76 -1.59 6.14
C VAL A 121 4.84 -2.58 6.52
N THR A 122 6.07 -2.12 6.60
CA THR A 122 7.24 -2.93 6.95
C THR A 122 8.24 -2.14 7.78
N SER A 123 9.37 -2.74 8.13
CA SER A 123 10.43 -2.13 8.94
C SER A 123 11.78 -2.78 8.63
N SER A 124 12.89 -2.25 9.17
CA SER A 124 14.20 -2.89 9.05
C SER A 124 14.25 -4.20 9.83
N ARG A 125 13.81 -4.15 11.10
CA ARG A 125 13.99 -5.21 12.11
C ARG A 125 12.67 -5.58 12.80
N PRO A 126 12.60 -6.74 13.46
CA PRO A 126 11.48 -7.08 14.34
C PRO A 126 11.29 -6.06 15.47
N ASN A 127 10.04 -5.92 15.92
CA ASN A 127 9.63 -5.08 17.05
C ASN A 127 9.78 -3.55 16.86
N GLU A 128 9.95 -3.04 15.65
CA GLU A 128 9.93 -1.59 15.39
C GLU A 128 8.52 -1.00 15.40
N GLY A 129 7.48 -1.84 15.44
CA GLY A 129 6.09 -1.42 15.55
C GLY A 129 5.31 -1.42 14.24
N LYS A 130 5.76 -2.16 13.22
CA LYS A 130 5.05 -2.29 11.92
C LYS A 130 3.58 -2.71 12.08
N THR A 131 3.32 -3.80 12.82
CA THR A 131 1.97 -4.34 13.06
C THR A 131 1.08 -3.36 13.82
N PHE A 132 1.64 -2.72 14.87
CA PHE A 132 0.95 -1.64 15.59
C PHE A 132 0.59 -0.48 14.64
N THR A 133 1.51 -0.09 13.78
CA THR A 133 1.29 0.98 12.79
C THR A 133 0.24 0.58 11.77
N ALA A 134 0.29 -0.63 11.21
CA ALA A 134 -0.69 -1.13 10.24
C ALA A 134 -2.11 -1.16 10.83
N LEU A 135 -2.27 -1.72 12.04
CA LEU A 135 -3.56 -1.81 12.72
C LEU A 135 -4.14 -0.42 13.03
N ASN A 136 -3.33 0.48 13.59
CA ASN A 136 -3.78 1.82 13.97
C ASN A 136 -4.04 2.73 12.77
N LEU A 137 -3.26 2.64 11.71
CA LEU A 137 -3.52 3.33 10.45
C LEU A 137 -4.86 2.89 9.86
N ALA A 138 -5.08 1.57 9.73
CA ALA A 138 -6.31 0.99 9.21
C ALA A 138 -7.53 1.41 10.05
N ALA A 139 -7.45 1.32 11.37
CA ALA A 139 -8.51 1.72 12.28
C ALA A 139 -8.77 3.24 12.27
N SER A 140 -7.72 4.07 12.18
CA SER A 140 -7.84 5.53 12.11
C SER A 140 -8.61 5.97 10.86
N ILE A 141 -8.32 5.36 9.71
CA ILE A 141 -9.02 5.62 8.44
C ILE A 141 -10.48 5.15 8.55
N ALA A 142 -10.69 3.92 9.04
CA ALA A 142 -12.01 3.32 9.15
C ALA A 142 -12.97 4.08 10.08
N ARG A 143 -12.47 4.66 11.17
CA ARG A 143 -13.26 5.47 12.10
C ARG A 143 -13.89 6.71 11.47
N ARG A 144 -13.26 7.27 10.45
CA ARG A 144 -13.80 8.43 9.72
C ARG A 144 -14.97 8.05 8.83
N GLY A 145 -15.02 6.81 8.37
CA GLY A 145 -16.08 6.30 7.51
C GLY A 145 -16.00 6.74 6.04
N ASP A 146 -15.08 7.64 5.69
CA ASP A 146 -14.94 8.19 4.34
C ASP A 146 -14.35 7.16 3.36
N HIS A 147 -13.51 6.25 3.86
CA HIS A 147 -12.85 5.20 3.09
C HIS A 147 -13.03 3.85 3.73
N ARG A 148 -13.17 2.83 2.89
CA ARG A 148 -13.10 1.44 3.33
C ARG A 148 -11.64 0.99 3.42
N VAL A 149 -11.35 0.08 4.32
CA VAL A 149 -10.00 -0.46 4.52
C VAL A 149 -10.06 -1.98 4.57
N LEU A 150 -9.13 -2.61 3.88
CA LEU A 150 -8.81 -4.01 4.03
C LEU A 150 -7.42 -4.11 4.67
N LEU A 151 -7.36 -4.62 5.90
CA LEU A 151 -6.11 -4.90 6.59
C LEU A 151 -5.74 -6.36 6.34
N VAL A 152 -4.57 -6.60 5.75
CA VAL A 152 -4.08 -7.91 5.33
C VAL A 152 -2.87 -8.28 6.17
N ASP A 153 -2.92 -9.45 6.80
CA ASP A 153 -1.74 -10.03 7.44
C ASP A 153 -0.91 -10.80 6.38
N ALA A 154 0.26 -10.28 6.08
CA ALA A 154 1.23 -10.86 5.16
C ALA A 154 2.57 -11.18 5.87
N ASP A 155 2.54 -11.44 7.18
CA ASP A 155 3.68 -11.91 7.96
C ASP A 155 3.38 -13.34 8.48
N ALA A 156 4.01 -14.35 7.87
CA ALA A 156 3.81 -15.75 8.28
C ALA A 156 4.52 -16.11 9.60
N LYS A 157 5.28 -15.21 10.19
CA LYS A 157 6.00 -15.47 11.44
C LYS A 157 5.09 -15.42 12.65
N HIS A 158 5.53 -16.06 13.72
CA HIS A 158 4.85 -15.94 15.02
C HIS A 158 4.84 -14.50 15.52
N GLY A 159 3.75 -14.11 16.17
CA GLY A 159 3.52 -12.74 16.64
C GLY A 159 3.02 -11.80 15.53
N SER A 160 2.49 -12.35 14.43
CA SER A 160 1.83 -11.60 13.36
C SER A 160 0.51 -10.98 13.82
N LEU A 161 -0.08 -10.17 12.96
CA LEU A 161 -1.41 -9.59 13.19
C LEU A 161 -2.47 -10.66 13.48
N SER A 162 -2.45 -11.80 12.76
CA SER A 162 -3.41 -12.89 12.98
C SER A 162 -3.24 -13.54 14.35
N ASP A 163 -2.00 -13.68 14.85
CA ASP A 163 -1.75 -14.18 16.21
C ASP A 163 -2.33 -13.22 17.26
N LEU A 164 -2.09 -11.93 17.10
CA LEU A 164 -2.54 -10.89 18.02
C LEU A 164 -4.07 -10.78 18.06
N LEU A 165 -4.74 -11.04 16.94
CA LEU A 165 -6.20 -10.95 16.81
C LEU A 165 -6.91 -12.31 17.02
N GLY A 166 -6.19 -13.38 17.37
CA GLY A 166 -6.77 -14.72 17.60
C GLY A 166 -7.35 -15.37 16.34
N LEU A 167 -6.75 -15.12 15.17
CA LEU A 167 -7.24 -15.56 13.85
C LEU A 167 -6.45 -16.73 13.26
N ASN A 168 -5.64 -17.43 14.05
CA ASN A 168 -4.74 -18.50 13.58
C ASN A 168 -5.43 -19.67 12.88
N ASP A 169 -6.66 -19.95 13.27
CA ASP A 169 -7.45 -21.04 12.71
C ASP A 169 -8.33 -20.62 11.52
N GLN A 170 -8.18 -19.39 11.05
CA GLN A 170 -8.97 -18.87 9.94
C GLN A 170 -8.23 -19.10 8.61
N PRO A 171 -8.96 -19.41 7.52
CA PRO A 171 -8.39 -19.36 6.19
C PRO A 171 -8.04 -17.91 5.84
N GLY A 172 -7.02 -17.71 5.02
CA GLY A 172 -6.54 -16.37 4.73
C GLY A 172 -5.74 -16.27 3.43
N LEU A 173 -4.80 -15.34 3.43
CA LEU A 173 -4.00 -14.98 2.27
C LEU A 173 -3.27 -16.17 1.65
N LEU A 174 -2.69 -17.05 2.48
CA LEU A 174 -1.92 -18.21 2.01
C LEU A 174 -2.79 -19.25 1.32
N GLU A 175 -4.00 -19.52 1.84
CA GLU A 175 -4.93 -20.45 1.20
C GLU A 175 -5.43 -19.92 -0.14
N ILE A 176 -5.74 -18.61 -0.23
CA ILE A 176 -6.18 -17.97 -1.48
C ILE A 176 -5.05 -18.00 -2.53
N ALA A 177 -3.81 -17.73 -2.11
CA ALA A 177 -2.66 -17.78 -3.02
C ALA A 177 -2.38 -19.19 -3.55
N ALA A 178 -2.72 -20.23 -2.75
CA ALA A 178 -2.56 -21.64 -3.13
C ALA A 178 -3.72 -22.17 -3.97
N ASP A 179 -4.93 -21.69 -3.73
CA ASP A 179 -6.15 -22.09 -4.44
C ASP A 179 -6.92 -20.84 -4.92
N PRO A 180 -6.70 -20.41 -6.17
CA PRO A 180 -7.40 -19.25 -6.74
C PRO A 180 -8.92 -19.41 -6.85
N ALA A 181 -9.47 -20.64 -6.68
CA ALA A 181 -10.91 -20.88 -6.67
C ALA A 181 -11.55 -20.55 -5.32
N LEU A 182 -10.75 -20.38 -4.26
CA LEU A 182 -11.25 -20.01 -2.94
C LEU A 182 -11.78 -18.56 -2.96
N ASP A 183 -13.05 -18.41 -2.59
CA ASP A 183 -13.66 -17.07 -2.53
C ASP A 183 -13.04 -16.23 -1.40
N LEU A 184 -12.43 -15.11 -1.76
CA LEU A 184 -11.91 -14.13 -0.83
C LEU A 184 -12.95 -13.72 0.23
N GLY A 185 -14.23 -13.61 -0.15
CA GLY A 185 -15.31 -13.23 0.76
C GLY A 185 -15.44 -14.14 1.99
N VAL A 186 -15.12 -15.42 1.85
CA VAL A 186 -15.15 -16.39 2.95
C VAL A 186 -14.01 -16.19 3.94
N CYS A 187 -12.89 -15.65 3.48
CA CYS A 187 -11.70 -15.42 4.29
C CYS A 187 -11.73 -14.06 5.02
N LEU A 188 -12.62 -13.13 4.61
CA LEU A 188 -12.70 -11.81 5.21
C LEU A 188 -13.39 -11.84 6.57
N ILE A 189 -12.73 -11.27 7.56
CA ILE A 189 -13.22 -11.12 8.92
C ILE A 189 -13.66 -9.67 9.14
N GLY A 190 -14.88 -9.46 9.64
CA GLY A 190 -15.39 -8.14 10.01
C GLY A 190 -14.75 -7.64 11.29
N THR A 191 -14.84 -6.31 11.51
CA THR A 191 -14.42 -5.65 12.75
C THR A 191 -15.55 -4.78 13.29
N PRO A 192 -15.46 -4.28 14.52
CA PRO A 192 -16.41 -3.30 15.06
C PRO A 192 -16.52 -2.01 14.23
N PHE A 193 -15.52 -1.72 13.40
CA PHE A 193 -15.58 -0.62 12.42
C PHE A 193 -16.19 -1.14 11.11
N ALA A 194 -17.38 -0.67 10.76
CA ALA A 194 -18.13 -1.16 9.60
C ALA A 194 -17.36 -1.07 8.26
N THR A 195 -16.40 -0.15 8.17
CA THR A 195 -15.55 0.10 7.00
C THR A 195 -14.22 -0.65 7.02
N LEU A 196 -13.91 -1.42 8.08
CA LEU A 196 -12.67 -2.19 8.23
C LEU A 196 -12.95 -3.68 8.19
N SER A 197 -12.25 -4.39 7.30
CA SER A 197 -12.19 -5.84 7.28
C SER A 197 -10.74 -6.30 7.42
N VAL A 198 -10.54 -7.51 7.96
CA VAL A 198 -9.22 -8.12 8.11
C VAL A 198 -9.17 -9.39 7.25
N LEU A 199 -8.08 -9.57 6.52
CA LEU A 199 -7.72 -10.80 5.85
C LEU A 199 -6.56 -11.43 6.64
N PRO A 200 -6.80 -12.58 7.33
CA PRO A 200 -5.74 -13.28 8.07
C PRO A 200 -4.65 -13.81 7.13
N VAL A 201 -3.49 -14.12 7.69
CA VAL A 201 -2.41 -14.76 6.93
C VAL A 201 -2.78 -16.16 6.47
N GLY A 202 -3.59 -16.89 7.25
CA GLY A 202 -3.99 -18.27 6.98
C GLY A 202 -3.46 -19.26 8.00
N ARG A 203 -3.88 -20.53 7.85
CA ARG A 203 -3.60 -21.63 8.80
C ARG A 203 -2.24 -22.27 8.58
N GLN A 204 -1.77 -22.31 7.33
CA GLN A 204 -0.64 -23.15 6.92
C GLN A 204 0.68 -22.35 6.85
N ARG A 205 1.14 -21.82 7.96
CA ARG A 205 2.34 -20.96 8.03
C ARG A 205 3.64 -21.75 7.83
N GLY A 206 3.73 -22.96 8.35
CA GLY A 206 5.00 -23.69 8.49
C GLY A 206 5.62 -24.26 7.21
N HIS A 207 4.89 -24.38 6.11
CA HIS A 207 5.36 -25.06 4.89
C HIS A 207 5.36 -24.16 3.65
N ARG A 208 5.10 -22.86 3.78
CA ARG A 208 4.85 -21.95 2.66
C ARG A 208 5.61 -20.62 2.73
N GLY A 209 6.75 -20.59 3.41
CA GLY A 209 7.60 -19.39 3.46
C GLY A 209 7.94 -18.85 2.06
N ASP A 210 8.13 -19.74 1.08
CA ASP A 210 8.42 -19.35 -0.31
C ASP A 210 7.19 -18.82 -1.07
N LEU A 211 5.99 -18.91 -0.48
CA LEU A 211 4.75 -18.54 -1.17
C LEU A 211 4.63 -17.02 -1.32
N PHE A 212 5.17 -16.23 -0.38
CA PHE A 212 5.14 -14.75 -0.47
C PHE A 212 5.94 -14.21 -1.65
N ALA A 213 7.03 -14.89 -2.03
CA ALA A 213 7.82 -14.53 -3.21
C ALA A 213 7.28 -15.16 -4.51
N SER A 214 6.16 -15.90 -4.45
CA SER A 214 5.60 -16.57 -5.62
C SER A 214 4.85 -15.59 -6.54
N ASN A 215 4.84 -15.90 -7.84
CA ASN A 215 4.02 -15.17 -8.80
C ASN A 215 2.51 -15.23 -8.48
N SER A 216 2.04 -16.27 -7.79
CA SER A 216 0.64 -16.38 -7.37
C SER A 216 0.30 -15.34 -6.31
N MET A 217 1.18 -15.14 -5.34
CA MET A 217 1.02 -14.12 -4.30
C MET A 217 1.07 -12.71 -4.90
N LEU A 218 2.04 -12.42 -5.77
CA LEU A 218 2.14 -11.11 -6.41
C LEU A 218 0.89 -10.76 -7.20
N ARG A 219 0.38 -11.73 -8.01
CA ARG A 219 -0.90 -11.55 -8.73
C ARG A 219 -2.09 -11.38 -7.80
N LEU A 220 -2.12 -12.10 -6.68
CA LEU A 220 -3.19 -11.96 -5.70
C LEU A 220 -3.19 -10.57 -5.07
N VAL A 221 -2.03 -10.05 -4.66
CA VAL A 221 -1.90 -8.71 -4.10
C VAL A 221 -2.34 -7.64 -5.10
N GLN A 222 -1.88 -7.74 -6.36
CA GLN A 222 -2.31 -6.82 -7.42
C GLN A 222 -3.81 -6.91 -7.67
N ALA A 223 -4.37 -8.14 -7.72
CA ALA A 223 -5.81 -8.35 -7.88
C ALA A 223 -6.64 -7.78 -6.72
N LEU A 224 -6.10 -7.69 -5.50
CA LEU A 224 -6.74 -6.99 -4.39
C LEU A 224 -6.81 -5.48 -4.66
N GLY A 225 -5.76 -4.89 -5.23
CA GLY A 225 -5.75 -3.48 -5.64
C GLY A 225 -6.78 -3.18 -6.73
N ASP A 226 -6.79 -3.98 -7.77
CA ASP A 226 -7.71 -3.84 -8.91
C ASP A 226 -9.17 -4.04 -8.52
N ARG A 227 -9.44 -5.05 -7.68
CA ARG A 227 -10.80 -5.35 -7.20
C ARG A 227 -11.37 -4.26 -6.29
N TYR A 228 -10.52 -3.61 -5.54
CA TYR A 228 -10.89 -2.71 -4.45
C TYR A 228 -10.43 -1.27 -4.67
N THR A 229 -10.75 -0.70 -5.82
CA THR A 229 -10.42 0.69 -6.15
C THR A 229 -11.07 1.73 -5.21
N ASP A 230 -12.13 1.31 -4.49
CA ASP A 230 -12.89 2.12 -3.53
C ASP A 230 -12.31 2.11 -2.11
N ARG A 231 -11.23 1.34 -1.86
CA ARG A 231 -10.68 1.16 -0.51
C ARG A 231 -9.18 1.09 -0.49
N LEU A 232 -8.63 1.40 0.68
CA LEU A 232 -7.22 1.20 0.95
C LEU A 232 -6.97 -0.25 1.38
N VAL A 233 -5.97 -0.89 0.81
CA VAL A 233 -5.49 -2.21 1.22
C VAL A 233 -4.16 -2.00 1.96
N VAL A 234 -4.14 -2.31 3.25
CA VAL A 234 -2.95 -2.18 4.11
C VAL A 234 -2.41 -3.58 4.39
N LEU A 235 -1.18 -3.85 3.93
CA LEU A 235 -0.50 -5.13 4.15
C LEU A 235 0.51 -4.99 5.31
N ASP A 236 0.32 -5.74 6.40
CA ASP A 236 1.33 -5.89 7.46
C ASP A 236 2.32 -6.98 7.05
N VAL A 237 3.55 -6.61 6.76
CA VAL A 237 4.56 -7.48 6.14
C VAL A 237 5.75 -7.65 7.09
N ALA A 238 6.45 -8.79 6.98
CA ALA A 238 7.67 -9.07 7.76
C ALA A 238 8.72 -7.97 7.63
N PRO A 239 9.68 -7.85 8.56
CA PRO A 239 10.78 -6.89 8.45
C PRO A 239 11.72 -7.21 7.28
N CYS A 240 12.21 -6.19 6.59
CA CYS A 240 13.02 -6.32 5.36
C CYS A 240 14.31 -7.13 5.56
N LEU A 241 14.99 -6.95 6.70
CA LEU A 241 16.24 -7.65 6.97
C LEU A 241 16.03 -9.06 7.56
N SER A 242 14.77 -9.51 7.67
CA SER A 242 14.43 -10.81 8.27
C SER A 242 14.01 -11.87 7.25
N THR A 243 13.46 -11.46 6.10
CA THR A 243 12.97 -12.34 5.02
C THR A 243 13.08 -11.64 3.68
N SER A 244 12.93 -12.40 2.58
CA SER A 244 12.85 -11.87 1.22
C SER A 244 11.46 -11.36 0.84
N ASP A 245 10.43 -11.62 1.65
CA ASP A 245 9.03 -11.33 1.34
C ASP A 245 8.77 -9.84 1.05
N PRO A 246 9.29 -8.88 1.86
CA PRO A 246 9.09 -7.46 1.59
C PRO A 246 9.66 -7.02 0.25
N ALA A 247 10.84 -7.55 -0.14
CA ALA A 247 11.47 -7.22 -1.42
C ALA A 247 10.61 -7.69 -2.61
N ALA A 248 10.03 -8.90 -2.50
CA ALA A 248 9.13 -9.42 -3.52
C ALA A 248 7.82 -8.61 -3.60
N LEU A 249 7.20 -8.31 -2.46
CA LEU A 249 5.93 -7.59 -2.39
C LEU A 249 6.05 -6.10 -2.77
N ALA A 250 7.22 -5.49 -2.57
CA ALA A 250 7.47 -4.09 -2.93
C ALA A 250 7.20 -3.79 -4.42
N ALA A 251 7.39 -4.78 -5.29
CA ALA A 251 7.11 -4.64 -6.72
C ALA A 251 5.61 -4.71 -7.07
N ALA A 252 4.76 -5.16 -6.13
CA ALA A 252 3.33 -5.34 -6.34
C ALA A 252 2.47 -4.23 -5.71
N VAL A 253 3.07 -3.35 -4.91
CA VAL A 253 2.36 -2.29 -4.19
C VAL A 253 2.75 -0.90 -4.70
N GLY A 254 1.81 0.06 -4.62
CA GLY A 254 2.08 1.45 -5.00
C GLY A 254 2.75 2.27 -3.92
N GLN A 255 2.64 1.86 -2.65
CA GLN A 255 3.20 2.60 -1.52
C GLN A 255 3.81 1.68 -0.48
N VAL A 256 4.90 2.13 0.15
CA VAL A 256 5.47 1.54 1.36
C VAL A 256 5.46 2.57 2.49
N LEU A 257 4.90 2.20 3.62
CA LEU A 257 5.08 2.88 4.90
C LEU A 257 6.16 2.14 5.68
N PHE A 258 7.35 2.70 5.70
CA PHE A 258 8.52 2.10 6.31
C PHE A 258 8.72 2.61 7.75
N VAL A 259 8.57 1.72 8.73
CA VAL A 259 8.60 2.05 10.15
C VAL A 259 10.02 1.90 10.70
N VAL A 260 10.51 2.93 11.37
CA VAL A 260 11.84 2.98 11.99
C VAL A 260 11.69 3.24 13.48
N GLU A 261 12.33 2.44 14.34
CA GLU A 261 12.36 2.70 15.78
C GLU A 261 13.38 3.81 16.09
N ALA A 262 12.87 4.92 16.64
CA ALA A 262 13.69 6.07 17.01
C ALA A 262 14.78 5.68 18.03
N GLU A 263 15.95 6.29 17.90
CA GLU A 263 17.10 6.12 18.82
C GLU A 263 17.67 4.70 18.92
N LYS A 264 17.15 3.73 18.11
CA LYS A 264 17.57 2.33 18.20
C LYS A 264 17.98 1.74 16.86
N THR A 265 17.21 1.96 15.79
CA THR A 265 17.54 1.45 14.46
C THR A 265 18.69 2.26 13.88
N GLN A 266 19.73 1.59 13.44
CA GLN A 266 20.90 2.24 12.89
C GLN A 266 20.67 2.67 11.44
N ARG A 267 21.37 3.71 11.00
CA ARG A 267 21.21 4.28 9.67
C ARG A 267 21.54 3.28 8.56
N ASP A 268 22.59 2.51 8.74
CA ASP A 268 23.01 1.47 7.79
C ASP A 268 21.98 0.34 7.65
N GLU A 269 21.27 0.00 8.72
CA GLU A 269 20.16 -0.96 8.68
C GLU A 269 18.95 -0.40 7.89
N VAL A 270 18.67 0.89 8.05
CA VAL A 270 17.61 1.57 7.28
C VAL A 270 17.98 1.61 5.79
N GLU A 271 19.22 2.01 5.48
CA GLU A 271 19.73 2.08 4.10
C GLU A 271 19.68 0.69 3.44
N ALA A 272 20.18 -0.35 4.10
CA ALA A 272 20.14 -1.72 3.59
C ALA A 272 18.70 -2.24 3.37
N ALA A 273 17.77 -1.89 4.25
CA ALA A 273 16.37 -2.28 4.10
C ALA A 273 15.67 -1.52 2.95
N LEU A 274 15.97 -0.23 2.78
CA LEU A 274 15.43 0.58 1.69
C LEU A 274 15.91 0.08 0.32
N ASP A 275 17.16 -0.36 0.22
CA ASP A 275 17.70 -0.95 -1.02
C ASP A 275 16.92 -2.19 -1.46
N LEU A 276 16.40 -2.98 -0.50
CA LEU A 276 15.60 -4.17 -0.80
C LEU A 276 14.21 -3.85 -1.37
N ILE A 277 13.65 -2.69 -1.05
CA ILE A 277 12.28 -2.31 -1.43
C ILE A 277 12.23 -1.14 -2.43
N GLN A 278 13.35 -0.75 -3.02
CA GLN A 278 13.45 0.37 -3.95
C GLN A 278 12.61 0.24 -5.23
N THR A 279 12.07 -0.96 -5.50
CA THR A 279 11.14 -1.20 -6.62
C THR A 279 9.77 -0.55 -6.42
N CYS A 280 9.39 -0.20 -5.19
CA CYS A 280 8.15 0.50 -4.92
C CYS A 280 8.28 1.99 -5.29
N PRO A 281 7.31 2.57 -6.03
CA PRO A 281 7.40 3.95 -6.50
C PRO A 281 7.34 5.00 -5.37
N THR A 282 6.67 4.69 -4.27
CA THR A 282 6.51 5.63 -3.16
C THR A 282 6.88 4.99 -1.84
N ILE A 283 7.91 5.50 -1.16
CA ILE A 283 8.33 5.06 0.17
C ILE A 283 8.20 6.23 1.14
N THR A 284 7.38 6.06 2.17
CA THR A 284 7.22 7.02 3.27
C THR A 284 7.87 6.46 4.53
N LEU A 285 8.76 7.22 5.15
CA LEU A 285 9.40 6.87 6.42
C LEU A 285 8.55 7.34 7.59
N LEU A 286 8.32 6.45 8.58
CA LEU A 286 7.64 6.76 9.82
C LEU A 286 8.57 6.47 11.00
N LEU A 287 8.90 7.53 11.75
CA LEU A 287 9.68 7.39 12.97
C LEU A 287 8.75 7.05 14.12
N ASN A 288 8.91 5.84 14.68
CA ASN A 288 8.08 5.30 15.76
C ASN A 288 8.83 5.28 17.10
N LYS A 289 8.09 5.19 18.21
CA LYS A 289 8.60 5.10 19.59
C LYS A 289 9.50 6.29 20.00
N VAL A 290 9.25 7.46 19.42
CA VAL A 290 9.98 8.68 19.77
C VAL A 290 9.75 9.03 21.24
N LYS A 291 10.81 9.09 22.03
CA LYS A 291 10.79 9.60 23.41
C LYS A 291 10.80 11.12 23.35
N MET A 292 9.65 11.74 23.58
CA MET A 292 9.58 13.20 23.58
C MET A 292 10.07 13.74 24.92
N SER A 293 11.12 14.54 24.89
CA SER A 293 11.37 15.48 25.99
C SER A 293 10.27 16.55 25.99
N THR A 294 9.85 16.97 27.17
CA THR A 294 8.76 17.93 27.39
C THR A 294 8.91 19.27 26.66
N SER A 295 10.07 19.55 26.08
CA SER A 295 10.39 20.78 25.34
C SER A 295 9.95 20.81 23.87
N HIS A 296 9.49 19.69 23.31
CA HIS A 296 9.10 19.58 21.88
C HIS A 296 7.71 18.98 21.68
N SER A 297 6.80 19.13 22.65
CA SER A 297 5.44 18.63 22.48
C SER A 297 4.66 19.53 21.52
N PHE A 298 4.07 18.91 20.48
CA PHE A 298 3.18 19.57 19.49
C PHE A 298 1.98 20.31 20.15
N GLY A 299 1.66 19.97 21.43
CA GLY A 299 0.62 20.62 22.24
C GLY A 299 1.03 21.91 22.93
N ALA A 300 2.32 22.27 22.96
CA ALA A 300 2.75 23.51 23.62
C ALA A 300 2.32 24.78 22.87
N TYR A 301 1.96 24.66 21.58
CA TYR A 301 1.49 25.79 20.77
C TYR A 301 -0.01 26.08 20.87
N SER A 302 -0.82 25.14 21.37
CA SER A 302 -2.29 25.34 21.45
C SER A 302 -2.74 26.17 22.67
N TYR A 303 -1.89 26.39 23.67
CA TYR A 303 -2.24 27.18 24.87
C TYR A 303 -1.85 28.66 24.78
N ALA A 304 -1.18 29.10 23.72
CA ALA A 304 -0.73 30.51 23.62
C ALA A 304 -1.75 31.46 22.95
N TYR A 305 -2.92 30.97 22.52
CA TYR A 305 -3.94 31.77 21.84
C TYR A 305 -5.29 31.87 22.58
N SER A 306 -5.33 31.55 23.88
CA SER A 306 -6.52 31.79 24.75
C SER A 306 -6.13 32.59 25.98
N SER A 307 -5.72 33.83 25.77
CA SER A 307 -5.66 34.85 26.82
C SER A 307 -6.04 36.20 26.20
#